data_2176aec4df7c1bf75b01e0680d25ac00
#
_entry.id   2176aec4df7c1bf75b01e0680d25ac00
#
_cell.length_a   1.000
_cell.length_b   1.000
_cell.length_c   1.000
_cell.angle_alpha   90.00
_cell.angle_beta   90.00
_cell.angle_gamma   90.00
#
_symmetry.space_group_name_H-M   'P 1'
#
loop_
_entity.id
_entity.type
_entity.pdbx_description
1 polymer ?
#
loop_
_entity_poly.entity_id
_entity_poly.type
_entity_poly.pdbx_seq_one_letter_code
_entity_poly.pdbx_strand_id
1 'polypeptide(L)'
;MLNINSYKNKRITIAGLARSGLACAELLYDLGADVSATDNQDTDLTRANALQLKSKKIKVELGRHSQEFIKGRDLLVLSPGVTGEAPPVIWAQQFGIPIISEVELAWSLCPATVIAVTGSNGKTTVTTLIGRILEAQARRVFVCGNIGNPFCGEVEKMGKDDFVSLETSSFQLERISSFKPKISVMLNFTANHLDRYKSIEEYLEAKKRIFMNQDKNDYLVLNQDDPALGKLAKEAGARLVYFSETKKLNPNQAAVLSVGSILGIGRELILKVFADFRGIEHRLEHVAEINKIKFINDSKATTVESAAWALKTINSPIILIAGGRDKGLDYSAIRDLARRKVKVAILIGEAKNKIGHAFRGFLPLEEADTLEEAVSRARFLARPGDCVLFSPMCSSFDMFSNYEERGNLFKKSVYALVKNNT
;
A
#
# COMPACT_ATOMS: atom_id res chain seq x y z
N MET A 1 18.83 -18.97 14.36
CA MET A 1 19.13 -17.84 15.28
C MET A 1 19.35 -16.62 14.42
N LEU A 2 18.58 -15.57 14.66
CA LEU A 2 18.75 -14.28 13.99
C LEU A 2 20.14 -13.75 14.26
N ASN A 3 20.88 -13.46 13.19
CA ASN A 3 22.26 -12.96 13.32
C ASN A 3 22.21 -11.42 13.49
N ILE A 4 21.71 -10.95 14.66
CA ILE A 4 21.63 -9.53 15.01
C ILE A 4 23.00 -8.85 14.87
N ASN A 5 24.09 -9.61 15.06
CA ASN A 5 25.45 -9.12 14.89
C ASN A 5 25.90 -8.94 13.43
N SER A 6 25.08 -9.35 12.44
CA SER A 6 25.49 -9.27 11.02
C SER A 6 25.59 -7.84 10.48
N TYR A 7 24.93 -6.88 11.12
CA TYR A 7 24.92 -5.47 10.71
C TYR A 7 25.82 -4.56 11.57
N LYS A 8 26.25 -5.03 12.74
CA LYS A 8 27.10 -4.24 13.64
C LYS A 8 28.39 -3.82 12.95
N ASN A 9 28.72 -2.53 13.04
CA ASN A 9 29.89 -1.89 12.41
C ASN A 9 29.91 -1.94 10.87
N LYS A 10 28.84 -2.40 10.21
CA LYS A 10 28.72 -2.34 8.75
C LYS A 10 28.38 -0.91 8.32
N ARG A 11 29.00 -0.46 7.23
CA ARG A 11 28.72 0.84 6.60
C ARG A 11 27.59 0.66 5.61
N ILE A 12 26.40 1.17 5.94
CA ILE A 12 25.17 0.91 5.19
C ILE A 12 24.56 2.23 4.74
N THR A 13 24.20 2.32 3.46
CA THR A 13 23.44 3.46 2.94
C THR A 13 22.03 3.06 2.63
N ILE A 14 21.09 3.94 3.01
CA ILE A 14 19.68 3.85 2.66
C ILE A 14 19.42 4.81 1.49
N ALA A 15 18.88 4.30 0.38
CA ALA A 15 18.39 5.13 -0.72
C ALA A 15 16.88 5.24 -0.67
N GLY A 16 16.38 6.50 -0.67
CA GLY A 16 14.99 6.85 -0.45
C GLY A 16 14.64 7.00 1.04
N LEU A 17 14.20 8.19 1.44
CA LEU A 17 14.00 8.56 2.84
C LEU A 17 12.52 8.87 3.16
N ALA A 18 11.59 8.14 2.53
CA ALA A 18 10.19 8.10 2.96
C ALA A 18 10.04 7.13 4.16
N ARG A 19 8.81 6.67 4.44
CA ARG A 19 8.49 5.84 5.63
C ARG A 19 9.38 4.59 5.76
N SER A 20 9.57 3.84 4.67
CA SER A 20 10.39 2.61 4.68
C SER A 20 11.87 2.90 4.91
N GLY A 21 12.39 3.94 4.27
CA GLY A 21 13.81 4.30 4.44
C GLY A 21 14.13 4.80 5.82
N LEU A 22 13.24 5.59 6.44
CA LEU A 22 13.38 6.01 7.83
C LEU A 22 13.43 4.79 8.75
N ALA A 23 12.47 3.86 8.61
CA ALA A 23 12.42 2.65 9.43
C ALA A 23 13.67 1.77 9.27
N CYS A 24 14.19 1.61 8.04
CA CYS A 24 15.45 0.90 7.80
C CYS A 24 16.64 1.57 8.48
N ALA A 25 16.72 2.91 8.39
CA ALA A 25 17.83 3.66 8.96
C ALA A 25 17.86 3.57 10.50
N GLU A 26 16.69 3.68 11.13
CA GLU A 26 16.55 3.55 12.58
C GLU A 26 16.90 2.15 13.05
N LEU A 27 16.31 1.11 12.43
CA LEU A 27 16.60 -0.29 12.74
C LEU A 27 18.09 -0.60 12.65
N LEU A 28 18.74 -0.22 11.55
CA LEU A 28 20.18 -0.48 11.36
C LEU A 28 21.06 0.31 12.33
N TYR A 29 20.67 1.54 12.67
CA TYR A 29 21.37 2.32 13.69
C TYR A 29 21.27 1.63 15.06
N ASP A 30 20.10 1.17 15.46
CA ASP A 30 19.89 0.49 16.73
C ASP A 30 20.63 -0.86 16.79
N LEU A 31 20.87 -1.51 15.63
CA LEU A 31 21.74 -2.68 15.46
C LEU A 31 23.25 -2.36 15.43
N GLY A 32 23.64 -1.10 15.59
CA GLY A 32 25.03 -0.65 15.65
C GLY A 32 25.75 -0.55 14.30
N ALA A 33 25.02 -0.36 13.20
CA ALA A 33 25.61 -0.07 11.89
C ALA A 33 26.04 1.41 11.77
N ASP A 34 27.04 1.69 10.93
CA ASP A 34 27.35 3.04 10.43
C ASP A 34 26.42 3.40 9.28
N VAL A 35 25.32 4.08 9.62
CA VAL A 35 24.23 4.37 8.69
C VAL A 35 24.41 5.74 8.04
N SER A 36 24.09 5.82 6.75
CA SER A 36 23.84 7.07 6.04
C SER A 36 22.56 6.93 5.18
N ALA A 37 21.94 8.05 4.82
CA ALA A 37 20.75 8.06 3.99
C ALA A 37 20.85 9.11 2.88
N THR A 38 20.28 8.82 1.70
CA THR A 38 20.25 9.75 0.58
C THR A 38 18.89 9.68 -0.12
N ASP A 39 18.33 10.85 -0.48
CA ASP A 39 17.09 10.96 -1.24
C ASP A 39 17.20 12.08 -2.28
N ASN A 40 16.71 11.85 -3.51
CA ASN A 40 16.65 12.87 -4.55
C ASN A 40 15.54 13.89 -4.33
N GLN A 41 14.61 13.60 -3.42
CA GLN A 41 13.51 14.51 -3.05
C GLN A 41 13.93 15.37 -1.85
N ASP A 42 13.56 16.65 -1.90
CA ASP A 42 13.70 17.58 -0.79
C ASP A 42 12.34 18.15 -0.45
N THR A 43 11.49 17.32 0.16
CA THR A 43 10.11 17.61 0.57
C THR A 43 10.03 17.81 2.08
N ASP A 44 8.92 18.34 2.57
CA ASP A 44 8.70 18.48 4.01
C ASP A 44 8.82 17.14 4.74
N LEU A 45 8.32 16.05 4.15
CA LEU A 45 8.43 14.70 4.72
C LEU A 45 9.89 14.25 4.81
N THR A 46 10.65 14.36 3.72
CA THR A 46 12.06 13.93 3.70
C THR A 46 12.92 14.81 4.59
N ARG A 47 12.63 16.12 4.71
CA ARG A 47 13.26 17.05 5.66
C ARG A 47 12.98 16.66 7.11
N ALA A 48 11.73 16.37 7.46
CA ALA A 48 11.37 15.93 8.82
C ALA A 48 12.10 14.63 9.18
N ASN A 49 12.09 13.63 8.30
CA ASN A 49 12.81 12.37 8.48
C ASN A 49 14.34 12.58 8.59
N ALA A 50 14.89 13.47 7.77
CA ALA A 50 16.31 13.83 7.85
C ALA A 50 16.69 14.48 9.18
N LEU A 51 15.85 15.36 9.73
CA LEU A 51 16.08 15.96 11.05
C LEU A 51 16.08 14.90 12.15
N GLN A 52 15.14 13.94 12.09
CA GLN A 52 15.09 12.80 13.01
C GLN A 52 16.38 11.97 12.96
N LEU A 53 16.87 11.63 11.78
CA LEU A 53 18.11 10.87 11.62
C LEU A 53 19.37 11.66 12.03
N LYS A 54 19.41 12.96 11.73
CA LYS A 54 20.50 13.84 12.15
C LYS A 54 20.62 13.95 13.67
N SER A 55 19.49 13.88 14.41
CA SER A 55 19.54 13.85 15.88
C SER A 55 20.27 12.62 16.43
N LYS A 56 20.24 11.50 15.69
CA LYS A 56 21.03 10.28 15.94
C LYS A 56 22.45 10.33 15.31
N LYS A 57 22.89 11.49 14.79
CA LYS A 57 24.18 11.69 14.09
C LYS A 57 24.34 10.90 12.79
N ILE A 58 23.26 10.44 12.19
CA ILE A 58 23.25 9.78 10.88
C ILE A 58 23.43 10.84 9.78
N LYS A 59 24.35 10.61 8.85
CA LYS A 59 24.58 11.49 7.70
C LYS A 59 23.43 11.38 6.72
N VAL A 60 22.87 12.52 6.30
CA VAL A 60 21.74 12.57 5.35
C VAL A 60 22.01 13.59 4.26
N GLU A 61 21.76 13.18 3.00
CA GLU A 61 21.77 14.02 1.80
C GLU A 61 20.36 14.05 1.19
N LEU A 62 19.84 15.24 0.88
CA LEU A 62 18.53 15.46 0.24
C LEU A 62 18.67 16.28 -1.04
N GLY A 63 17.71 16.11 -1.95
CA GLY A 63 17.62 16.85 -3.22
C GLY A 63 18.58 16.36 -4.30
N ARG A 64 19.42 15.42 -3.99
CA ARG A 64 20.36 14.78 -4.92
C ARG A 64 20.88 13.45 -4.36
N HIS A 65 21.63 12.74 -5.20
CA HIS A 65 22.47 11.63 -4.78
C HIS A 65 23.91 11.93 -5.14
N SER A 66 24.87 11.59 -4.26
CA SER A 66 26.29 11.65 -4.57
C SER A 66 26.99 10.31 -4.37
N GLN A 67 28.05 10.06 -5.14
CA GLN A 67 28.82 8.82 -5.05
C GLN A 67 29.49 8.63 -3.69
N GLU A 68 29.73 9.73 -2.96
CA GLU A 68 30.32 9.71 -1.61
C GLU A 68 29.46 8.90 -0.64
N PHE A 69 28.13 8.95 -0.77
CA PHE A 69 27.21 8.18 0.06
C PHE A 69 27.20 6.68 -0.27
N ILE A 70 27.73 6.27 -1.42
CA ILE A 70 27.73 4.89 -1.90
C ILE A 70 29.12 4.25 -1.84
N LYS A 71 30.15 4.98 -2.26
CA LYS A 71 31.51 4.45 -2.35
C LYS A 71 32.02 3.96 -0.99
N GLY A 72 32.52 2.74 -0.97
CA GLY A 72 33.10 2.11 0.22
C GLY A 72 32.06 1.66 1.25
N ARG A 73 30.78 1.59 0.92
CA ARG A 73 29.75 0.98 1.75
C ARG A 73 29.74 -0.54 1.62
N ASP A 74 29.24 -1.21 2.63
CA ASP A 74 29.16 -2.67 2.68
C ASP A 74 27.81 -3.18 2.18
N LEU A 75 26.79 -2.30 2.14
CA LEU A 75 25.43 -2.61 1.72
C LEU A 75 24.67 -1.34 1.30
N LEU A 76 23.83 -1.46 0.27
CA LEU A 76 22.80 -0.48 -0.09
C LEU A 76 21.42 -1.07 0.17
N VAL A 77 20.59 -0.40 0.96
CA VAL A 77 19.17 -0.75 1.18
C VAL A 77 18.28 0.20 0.41
N LEU A 78 17.33 -0.33 -0.35
CA LEU A 78 16.42 0.45 -1.18
C LEU A 78 15.03 0.56 -0.57
N SER A 79 14.54 1.79 -0.48
CA SER A 79 13.09 2.04 -0.34
C SER A 79 12.36 1.67 -1.63
N PRO A 80 11.09 1.25 -1.54
CA PRO A 80 10.31 0.79 -2.72
C PRO A 80 10.18 1.81 -3.86
N GLY A 81 10.26 3.11 -3.54
CA GLY A 81 10.18 4.20 -4.52
C GLY A 81 11.43 4.38 -5.39
N VAL A 82 12.56 3.82 -5.00
CA VAL A 82 13.83 3.95 -5.74
C VAL A 82 13.86 2.94 -6.87
N THR A 83 14.08 3.42 -8.10
CA THR A 83 14.11 2.57 -9.31
C THR A 83 15.46 1.87 -9.48
N GLY A 84 15.48 0.78 -10.25
CA GLY A 84 16.72 0.07 -10.59
C GLY A 84 17.71 0.91 -11.41
N GLU A 85 17.27 2.00 -12.03
CA GLU A 85 18.07 2.93 -12.84
C GLU A 85 18.51 4.18 -12.04
N ALA A 86 18.14 4.26 -10.74
CA ALA A 86 18.55 5.40 -9.91
C ALA A 86 20.07 5.44 -9.73
N PRO A 87 20.69 6.64 -9.69
CA PRO A 87 22.14 6.78 -9.56
C PRO A 87 22.76 5.95 -8.41
N PRO A 88 22.19 5.88 -7.19
CA PRO A 88 22.75 5.06 -6.12
C PRO A 88 22.81 3.57 -6.46
N VAL A 89 21.85 3.06 -7.23
CA VAL A 89 21.80 1.66 -7.65
C VAL A 89 22.89 1.37 -8.67
N ILE A 90 23.04 2.26 -9.67
CA ILE A 90 24.09 2.15 -10.70
C ILE A 90 25.47 2.17 -10.07
N TRP A 91 25.73 3.12 -9.16
CA TRP A 91 27.03 3.22 -8.48
C TRP A 91 27.30 2.01 -7.57
N ALA A 92 26.29 1.52 -6.84
CA ALA A 92 26.47 0.33 -6.02
C ALA A 92 26.85 -0.89 -6.88
N GLN A 93 26.21 -1.06 -8.04
CA GLN A 93 26.58 -2.12 -9.01
C GLN A 93 28.01 -1.96 -9.53
N GLN A 94 28.41 -0.73 -9.90
CA GLN A 94 29.77 -0.43 -10.35
C GLN A 94 30.83 -0.72 -9.31
N PHE A 95 30.51 -0.48 -8.02
CA PHE A 95 31.41 -0.71 -6.91
C PHE A 95 31.31 -2.13 -6.33
N GLY A 96 30.48 -3.01 -6.90
CA GLY A 96 30.26 -4.36 -6.39
C GLY A 96 29.59 -4.43 -5.00
N ILE A 97 28.83 -3.39 -4.64
CA ILE A 97 28.13 -3.30 -3.35
C ILE A 97 26.82 -4.06 -3.43
N PRO A 98 26.53 -5.00 -2.51
CA PRO A 98 25.25 -5.68 -2.45
C PRO A 98 24.09 -4.70 -2.28
N ILE A 99 22.93 -5.03 -2.93
CA ILE A 99 21.73 -4.21 -2.90
C ILE A 99 20.56 -5.08 -2.48
N ILE A 100 19.84 -4.67 -1.43
CA ILE A 100 18.64 -5.36 -0.94
C ILE A 100 17.46 -4.39 -0.77
N SER A 101 16.26 -4.96 -0.73
CA SER A 101 15.06 -4.19 -0.38
C SER A 101 14.84 -4.12 1.14
N GLU A 102 13.97 -3.20 1.56
CA GLU A 102 13.49 -3.11 2.95
C GLU A 102 12.91 -4.45 3.45
N VAL A 103 12.15 -5.16 2.60
CA VAL A 103 11.57 -6.46 2.95
C VAL A 103 12.64 -7.53 3.19
N GLU A 104 13.69 -7.56 2.40
CA GLU A 104 14.82 -8.48 2.60
C GLU A 104 15.56 -8.18 3.90
N LEU A 105 15.81 -6.89 4.20
CA LEU A 105 16.43 -6.47 5.45
C LEU A 105 15.61 -6.95 6.66
N ALA A 106 14.31 -6.62 6.69
CA ALA A 106 13.45 -7.02 7.79
C ALA A 106 13.32 -8.55 7.91
N TRP A 107 13.22 -9.25 6.77
CA TRP A 107 13.18 -10.71 6.73
C TRP A 107 14.42 -11.34 7.40
N SER A 108 15.60 -10.82 7.13
CA SER A 108 16.86 -11.33 7.71
C SER A 108 16.89 -11.28 9.24
N LEU A 109 16.01 -10.49 9.84
CA LEU A 109 15.89 -10.26 11.29
C LEU A 109 14.58 -10.80 11.88
N CYS A 110 13.63 -11.25 11.06
CA CYS A 110 12.30 -11.65 11.49
C CYS A 110 12.29 -13.05 12.10
N PRO A 111 11.92 -13.22 13.39
CA PRO A 111 11.76 -14.53 14.01
C PRO A 111 10.38 -15.17 13.77
N ALA A 112 9.39 -14.34 13.35
CA ALA A 112 7.99 -14.72 13.28
C ALA A 112 7.63 -15.50 12.01
N THR A 113 6.47 -16.15 12.01
CA THR A 113 5.94 -16.82 10.82
C THR A 113 5.34 -15.80 9.85
N VAL A 114 5.93 -15.67 8.66
CA VAL A 114 5.50 -14.68 7.64
C VAL A 114 4.51 -15.31 6.66
N ILE A 115 3.38 -14.60 6.47
CA ILE A 115 2.38 -14.82 5.42
C ILE A 115 2.45 -13.59 4.50
N ALA A 116 3.00 -13.75 3.30
CA ALA A 116 3.21 -12.65 2.37
C ALA A 116 2.12 -12.63 1.29
N VAL A 117 1.57 -11.46 1.03
CA VAL A 117 0.47 -11.27 0.08
C VAL A 117 0.89 -10.30 -1.03
N THR A 118 0.76 -10.73 -2.29
CA THR A 118 0.93 -9.88 -3.48
C THR A 118 -0.22 -10.07 -4.47
N GLY A 119 -0.25 -9.24 -5.48
CA GLY A 119 -1.27 -9.22 -6.55
C GLY A 119 -1.39 -7.82 -7.13
N SER A 120 -2.11 -7.68 -8.22
CA SER A 120 -2.44 -6.35 -8.73
C SER A 120 -3.47 -5.67 -7.83
N ASN A 121 -4.53 -6.36 -7.45
CA ASN A 121 -5.63 -5.86 -6.63
C ASN A 121 -5.89 -6.76 -5.41
N GLY A 122 -6.60 -6.25 -4.40
CA GLY A 122 -7.05 -7.03 -3.23
C GLY A 122 -6.02 -7.22 -2.11
N LYS A 123 -4.75 -6.92 -2.34
CA LYS A 123 -3.65 -7.11 -1.36
C LYS A 123 -4.01 -6.63 0.05
N THR A 124 -4.35 -5.37 0.19
CA THR A 124 -4.65 -4.75 1.49
C THR A 124 -5.81 -5.46 2.20
N THR A 125 -6.87 -5.79 1.46
CA THR A 125 -8.04 -6.49 2.01
C THR A 125 -7.66 -7.87 2.54
N VAL A 126 -6.92 -8.64 1.75
CA VAL A 126 -6.50 -9.99 2.12
C VAL A 126 -5.52 -9.96 3.28
N THR A 127 -4.51 -9.07 3.24
CA THR A 127 -3.54 -8.91 4.33
C THR A 127 -4.24 -8.52 5.65
N THR A 128 -5.19 -7.58 5.61
CA THR A 128 -5.96 -7.19 6.79
C THR A 128 -6.83 -8.34 7.31
N LEU A 129 -7.54 -9.06 6.42
CA LEU A 129 -8.39 -10.19 6.82
C LEU A 129 -7.58 -11.35 7.40
N ILE A 130 -6.38 -11.65 6.86
CA ILE A 130 -5.46 -12.64 7.45
C ILE A 130 -5.09 -12.22 8.88
N GLY A 131 -4.75 -10.95 9.10
CA GLY A 131 -4.53 -10.41 10.45
C GLY A 131 -5.73 -10.67 11.35
N ARG A 132 -6.93 -10.33 10.90
CA ARG A 132 -8.17 -10.48 11.69
C ARG A 132 -8.50 -11.93 12.06
N ILE A 133 -8.29 -12.90 11.17
CA ILE A 133 -8.55 -14.32 11.50
C ILE A 133 -7.51 -14.86 12.49
N LEU A 134 -6.28 -14.37 12.47
CA LEU A 134 -5.23 -14.71 13.44
C LEU A 134 -5.53 -14.08 14.81
N GLU A 135 -5.90 -12.80 14.85
CA GLU A 135 -6.34 -12.11 16.07
C GLU A 135 -7.54 -12.81 16.71
N ALA A 136 -8.52 -13.23 15.91
CA ALA A 136 -9.70 -13.97 16.38
C ALA A 136 -9.34 -15.33 17.01
N GLN A 137 -8.18 -15.90 16.67
CA GLN A 137 -7.59 -17.09 17.31
C GLN A 137 -6.68 -16.75 18.52
N ALA A 138 -6.73 -15.52 19.01
CA ALA A 138 -5.84 -15.04 20.08
C ALA A 138 -4.33 -15.17 19.73
N ARG A 139 -3.98 -15.13 18.45
CA ARG A 139 -2.59 -15.10 17.98
C ARG A 139 -2.11 -13.65 17.90
N ARG A 140 -0.87 -13.41 18.32
CA ARG A 140 -0.26 -12.10 18.11
C ARG A 140 0.19 -11.99 16.65
N VAL A 141 -0.30 -10.95 15.94
CA VAL A 141 -0.03 -10.74 14.53
C VAL A 141 0.35 -9.30 14.24
N PHE A 142 1.30 -9.11 13.34
CA PHE A 142 1.70 -7.82 12.80
C PHE A 142 1.21 -7.70 11.36
N VAL A 143 0.36 -6.72 11.10
CA VAL A 143 -0.13 -6.40 9.76
C VAL A 143 0.66 -5.21 9.25
N CYS A 144 1.59 -5.44 8.32
CA CYS A 144 2.60 -4.45 7.93
C CYS A 144 3.07 -4.57 6.47
N GLY A 145 4.06 -3.79 6.08
CA GLY A 145 4.70 -3.81 4.76
C GLY A 145 4.28 -2.66 3.86
N ASN A 146 3.72 -2.95 2.69
CA ASN A 146 3.21 -1.92 1.77
C ASN A 146 1.97 -1.20 2.31
N ILE A 147 1.40 -1.68 3.40
CA ILE A 147 0.34 -1.06 4.20
C ILE A 147 0.81 -0.85 5.63
N GLY A 148 0.14 0.07 6.34
CA GLY A 148 0.46 0.33 7.74
C GLY A 148 1.92 0.75 7.93
N ASN A 149 2.59 0.16 8.90
CA ASN A 149 4.00 0.38 9.16
C ASN A 149 4.88 -0.43 8.21
N PRO A 150 6.06 0.06 7.82
CA PRO A 150 7.06 -0.74 7.13
C PRO A 150 7.45 -1.98 7.95
N PHE A 151 7.84 -3.06 7.28
CA PHE A 151 8.23 -4.30 7.96
C PHE A 151 9.44 -4.08 8.89
N CYS A 152 10.44 -3.28 8.45
CA CYS A 152 11.56 -2.87 9.30
C CYS A 152 11.14 -2.13 10.58
N GLY A 153 10.04 -1.39 10.57
CA GLY A 153 9.55 -0.67 11.76
C GLY A 153 8.86 -1.55 12.80
N GLU A 154 8.59 -2.81 12.45
CA GLU A 154 7.87 -3.74 13.32
C GLU A 154 8.73 -4.93 13.77
N VAL A 155 9.79 -5.27 13.04
CA VAL A 155 10.50 -6.54 13.20
C VAL A 155 11.12 -6.75 14.59
N GLU A 156 11.59 -5.70 15.24
CA GLU A 156 12.18 -5.80 16.59
C GLU A 156 11.17 -6.17 17.68
N LYS A 157 9.87 -5.94 17.43
CA LYS A 157 8.78 -6.22 18.37
C LYS A 157 8.30 -7.67 18.31
N MET A 158 8.82 -8.45 17.34
CA MET A 158 8.33 -9.78 16.99
C MET A 158 9.05 -10.90 17.74
N GLY A 159 8.28 -11.88 18.18
CA GLY A 159 8.76 -13.14 18.75
C GLY A 159 8.59 -14.33 17.79
N LYS A 160 9.10 -15.49 18.17
CA LYS A 160 9.05 -16.73 17.35
C LYS A 160 7.65 -17.29 17.15
N ASP A 161 6.78 -17.03 18.12
CA ASP A 161 5.41 -17.53 18.11
C ASP A 161 4.43 -16.56 17.46
N ASP A 162 4.93 -15.38 17.05
CA ASP A 162 4.14 -14.34 16.40
C ASP A 162 3.94 -14.65 14.90
N PHE A 163 2.97 -13.96 14.32
CA PHE A 163 2.67 -13.99 12.90
C PHE A 163 2.86 -12.62 12.26
N VAL A 164 3.25 -12.63 11.00
CA VAL A 164 3.29 -11.42 10.15
C VAL A 164 2.37 -11.63 8.97
N SER A 165 1.36 -10.80 8.84
CA SER A 165 0.59 -10.65 7.61
C SER A 165 1.21 -9.50 6.82
N LEU A 166 1.99 -9.82 5.79
CA LEU A 166 2.85 -8.88 5.07
C LEU A 166 2.28 -8.56 3.70
N GLU A 167 1.87 -7.31 3.48
CA GLU A 167 1.58 -6.84 2.12
C GLU A 167 2.88 -6.54 1.38
N THR A 168 3.06 -7.13 0.19
CA THR A 168 4.22 -6.85 -0.66
C THR A 168 3.82 -6.34 -2.04
N SER A 169 4.48 -5.26 -2.47
CA SER A 169 4.43 -4.78 -3.87
C SER A 169 5.49 -5.49 -4.70
N SER A 170 5.35 -5.43 -6.05
CA SER A 170 6.41 -5.90 -6.96
C SER A 170 7.75 -5.20 -6.70
N PHE A 171 7.71 -3.90 -6.42
CA PHE A 171 8.90 -3.09 -6.16
C PHE A 171 9.70 -3.56 -4.95
N GLN A 172 9.02 -3.99 -3.88
CA GLN A 172 9.65 -4.55 -2.69
C GLN A 172 10.27 -5.93 -2.96
N LEU A 173 9.70 -6.68 -3.91
CA LEU A 173 10.18 -8.01 -4.28
C LEU A 173 11.35 -8.00 -5.27
N GLU A 174 11.60 -6.89 -6.00
CA GLU A 174 12.69 -6.81 -7.00
C GLU A 174 14.08 -7.13 -6.42
N ARG A 175 14.34 -6.76 -5.19
CA ARG A 175 15.65 -6.87 -4.54
C ARG A 175 15.62 -7.76 -3.28
N ILE A 176 14.82 -8.83 -3.33
CA ILE A 176 14.91 -9.92 -2.35
C ILE A 176 15.94 -10.96 -2.84
N SER A 177 16.55 -11.65 -1.89
CA SER A 177 17.54 -12.71 -2.12
C SER A 177 17.19 -13.98 -1.35
N SER A 178 16.98 -13.86 -0.04
CA SER A 178 16.68 -14.98 0.87
C SER A 178 15.25 -14.98 1.40
N PHE A 179 14.46 -13.97 1.11
CA PHE A 179 13.07 -13.84 1.56
C PHE A 179 12.27 -15.11 1.23
N LYS A 180 11.78 -15.77 2.27
CA LYS A 180 11.12 -17.08 2.20
C LYS A 180 9.92 -17.12 3.15
N PRO A 181 8.77 -16.56 2.80
CA PRO A 181 7.59 -16.60 3.65
C PRO A 181 7.06 -18.04 3.78
N LYS A 182 6.47 -18.38 4.92
CA LYS A 182 5.84 -19.68 5.16
C LYS A 182 4.64 -19.92 4.24
N ILE A 183 3.89 -18.86 3.99
CA ILE A 183 2.76 -18.87 3.05
C ILE A 183 2.91 -17.66 2.13
N SER A 184 2.96 -17.88 0.83
CA SER A 184 2.85 -16.85 -0.21
C SER A 184 1.46 -16.87 -0.80
N VAL A 185 0.86 -15.70 -1.00
CA VAL A 185 -0.46 -15.53 -1.62
C VAL A 185 -0.34 -14.64 -2.85
N MET A 186 -0.69 -15.16 -4.03
CA MET A 186 -0.80 -14.37 -5.26
C MET A 186 -2.27 -14.29 -5.68
N LEU A 187 -2.85 -13.09 -5.58
CA LEU A 187 -4.30 -12.89 -5.70
C LEU A 187 -4.79 -12.83 -7.15
N ASN A 188 -4.09 -12.08 -7.95
CA ASN A 188 -4.42 -11.83 -9.36
C ASN A 188 -3.26 -11.11 -10.04
N PHE A 189 -3.28 -11.17 -11.38
CA PHE A 189 -2.34 -10.46 -12.21
C PHE A 189 -3.05 -9.73 -13.34
N THR A 190 -2.97 -8.41 -13.34
CA THR A 190 -3.47 -7.54 -14.41
C THR A 190 -2.40 -6.53 -14.77
N ALA A 191 -2.38 -6.05 -16.01
CA ALA A 191 -1.45 -5.03 -16.47
C ALA A 191 -1.55 -3.78 -15.58
N ASN A 192 -0.42 -3.42 -14.97
CA ASN A 192 -0.28 -2.24 -14.14
C ASN A 192 1.21 -1.84 -14.07
N HIS A 193 1.52 -0.61 -13.64
CA HIS A 193 2.90 -0.13 -13.46
C HIS A 193 3.79 -0.22 -14.72
N LEU A 194 3.21 -0.03 -15.93
CA LEU A 194 3.95 0.02 -17.20
C LEU A 194 4.76 1.32 -17.34
N ASP A 195 4.60 2.25 -16.44
CA ASP A 195 5.47 3.41 -16.23
C ASP A 195 6.84 3.04 -15.60
N ARG A 196 6.92 1.88 -14.94
CA ARG A 196 8.12 1.41 -14.25
C ARG A 196 8.73 0.15 -14.90
N TYR A 197 7.91 -0.76 -15.41
CA TYR A 197 8.35 -2.00 -16.04
C TYR A 197 8.34 -1.88 -17.56
N LYS A 198 9.37 -2.39 -18.22
CA LYS A 198 9.49 -2.37 -19.69
C LYS A 198 8.48 -3.27 -20.38
N SER A 199 7.99 -4.30 -19.66
CA SER A 199 6.96 -5.20 -20.15
C SER A 199 6.10 -5.76 -19.01
N ILE A 200 4.98 -6.35 -19.39
CA ILE A 200 4.07 -7.00 -18.44
C ILE A 200 4.69 -8.28 -17.84
N GLU A 201 5.56 -8.95 -18.61
CA GLU A 201 6.31 -10.13 -18.18
C GLU A 201 7.31 -9.76 -17.08
N GLU A 202 8.05 -8.66 -17.24
CA GLU A 202 8.98 -8.16 -16.22
C GLU A 202 8.25 -7.84 -14.89
N TYR A 203 7.03 -7.28 -14.98
CA TYR A 203 6.19 -7.04 -13.81
C TYR A 203 5.73 -8.35 -13.15
N LEU A 204 5.36 -9.38 -13.95
CA LEU A 204 4.99 -10.69 -13.44
C LEU A 204 6.18 -11.39 -12.76
N GLU A 205 7.36 -11.34 -13.37
CA GLU A 205 8.60 -11.88 -12.82
C GLU A 205 8.96 -11.23 -11.48
N ALA A 206 8.80 -9.92 -11.36
CA ALA A 206 9.01 -9.24 -10.08
C ALA A 206 8.07 -9.77 -8.98
N LYS A 207 6.79 -10.02 -9.29
CA LYS A 207 5.85 -10.61 -8.31
C LYS A 207 6.12 -12.08 -8.00
N LYS A 208 6.53 -12.85 -8.99
CA LYS A 208 6.89 -14.27 -8.88
C LYS A 208 7.97 -14.50 -7.80
N ARG A 209 8.83 -13.53 -7.61
CA ARG A 209 9.89 -13.59 -6.59
C ARG A 209 9.38 -13.85 -5.18
N ILE A 210 8.11 -13.60 -4.87
CA ILE A 210 7.52 -13.85 -3.54
C ILE A 210 7.65 -15.32 -3.09
N PHE A 211 7.71 -16.26 -4.02
CA PHE A 211 7.84 -17.70 -3.73
C PHE A 211 9.14 -18.34 -4.22
N MET A 212 10.06 -17.56 -4.79
CA MET A 212 11.27 -18.09 -5.44
C MET A 212 12.15 -18.94 -4.52
N ASN A 213 12.15 -18.68 -3.22
CA ASN A 213 12.95 -19.39 -2.22
C ASN A 213 12.14 -20.44 -1.43
N GLN A 214 10.84 -20.59 -1.71
CA GLN A 214 9.99 -21.56 -1.02
C GLN A 214 10.34 -23.01 -1.43
N ASP A 215 10.14 -23.93 -0.52
CA ASP A 215 10.31 -25.37 -0.75
C ASP A 215 9.05 -26.17 -0.32
N LYS A 216 9.14 -27.50 -0.38
CA LYS A 216 8.05 -28.43 -0.03
C LYS A 216 7.48 -28.28 1.39
N ASN A 217 8.11 -27.51 2.26
CA ASN A 217 7.63 -27.24 3.61
C ASN A 217 6.76 -25.98 3.66
N ASP A 218 6.74 -25.18 2.60
CA ASP A 218 6.03 -23.91 2.49
C ASP A 218 4.79 -24.04 1.60
N TYR A 219 3.97 -23.00 1.55
CA TYR A 219 2.72 -23.01 0.78
C TYR A 219 2.66 -21.83 -0.17
N LEU A 220 2.20 -22.09 -1.40
CA LEU A 220 1.86 -21.05 -2.38
C LEU A 220 0.36 -21.12 -2.67
N VAL A 221 -0.36 -20.06 -2.30
CA VAL A 221 -1.80 -19.91 -2.50
C VAL A 221 -2.04 -19.09 -3.78
N LEU A 222 -2.66 -19.71 -4.79
CA LEU A 222 -2.86 -19.15 -6.13
C LEU A 222 -4.33 -19.08 -6.50
N ASN A 223 -4.71 -18.00 -7.19
CA ASN A 223 -6.01 -17.89 -7.82
C ASN A 223 -6.08 -18.81 -9.05
N GLN A 224 -6.98 -19.80 -9.00
CA GLN A 224 -7.20 -20.75 -10.10
C GLN A 224 -7.86 -20.10 -11.32
N ASP A 225 -8.63 -19.02 -11.10
CA ASP A 225 -9.37 -18.32 -12.15
C ASP A 225 -8.47 -17.36 -12.94
N ASP A 226 -7.20 -17.17 -12.54
CA ASP A 226 -6.25 -16.30 -13.21
C ASP A 226 -5.26 -17.12 -14.07
N PRO A 227 -5.38 -17.05 -15.42
CA PRO A 227 -4.56 -17.86 -16.32
C PRO A 227 -3.04 -17.55 -16.24
N ALA A 228 -2.68 -16.31 -15.88
CA ALA A 228 -1.28 -15.93 -15.74
C ALA A 228 -0.64 -16.62 -14.53
N LEU A 229 -1.38 -16.72 -13.42
CA LEU A 229 -0.92 -17.38 -12.21
C LEU A 229 -0.85 -18.90 -12.38
N GLY A 230 -1.75 -19.50 -13.18
CA GLY A 230 -1.73 -20.95 -13.49
C GLY A 230 -0.42 -21.42 -14.15
N LYS A 231 0.22 -20.55 -14.94
CA LYS A 231 1.52 -20.86 -15.55
C LYS A 231 2.66 -20.90 -14.52
N LEU A 232 2.61 -20.03 -13.51
CA LEU A 232 3.63 -19.94 -12.46
C LEU A 232 3.64 -21.16 -11.53
N ALA A 233 2.54 -21.88 -11.41
CA ALA A 233 2.42 -23.05 -10.55
C ALA A 233 3.48 -24.14 -10.87
N LYS A 234 3.89 -24.25 -12.14
CA LYS A 234 4.91 -25.22 -12.58
C LYS A 234 6.32 -24.91 -12.09
N GLU A 235 6.56 -23.69 -11.66
CA GLU A 235 7.87 -23.21 -11.21
C GLU A 235 7.99 -23.19 -9.69
N ALA A 236 6.90 -23.49 -8.97
CA ALA A 236 6.86 -23.43 -7.51
C ALA A 236 7.49 -24.66 -6.87
N GLY A 237 8.44 -24.44 -5.95
CA GLY A 237 8.95 -25.49 -5.06
C GLY A 237 8.03 -25.76 -3.86
N ALA A 238 7.07 -24.89 -3.59
CA ALA A 238 6.13 -24.95 -2.49
C ALA A 238 4.95 -25.92 -2.75
N ARG A 239 4.21 -26.24 -1.68
CA ARG A 239 2.92 -26.92 -1.79
C ARG A 239 1.88 -25.98 -2.36
N LEU A 240 1.25 -26.33 -3.48
CA LEU A 240 0.24 -25.52 -4.14
C LEU A 240 -1.11 -25.67 -3.43
N VAL A 241 -1.76 -24.54 -3.17
CA VAL A 241 -3.14 -24.45 -2.70
C VAL A 241 -3.88 -23.47 -3.61
N TYR A 242 -4.96 -23.93 -4.23
CA TYR A 242 -5.73 -23.11 -5.15
C TYR A 242 -6.98 -22.55 -4.47
N PHE A 243 -7.33 -21.34 -4.83
CA PHE A 243 -8.63 -20.75 -4.51
C PHE A 243 -9.31 -20.23 -5.76
N SER A 244 -10.63 -20.16 -5.72
CA SER A 244 -11.46 -19.59 -6.77
C SER A 244 -12.66 -18.85 -6.18
N GLU A 245 -13.26 -17.97 -6.95
CA GLU A 245 -14.51 -17.34 -6.58
C GLU A 245 -15.64 -18.39 -6.50
N THR A 246 -16.54 -18.20 -5.57
CA THR A 246 -17.74 -19.05 -5.41
C THR A 246 -18.96 -18.19 -5.24
N LYS A 247 -20.19 -18.78 -5.35
CA LYS A 247 -21.43 -18.05 -5.08
C LYS A 247 -21.51 -17.43 -3.67
N LYS A 248 -20.70 -17.92 -2.72
CA LYS A 248 -20.74 -17.50 -1.31
C LYS A 248 -19.52 -16.67 -0.88
N LEU A 249 -18.41 -16.74 -1.59
CA LEU A 249 -17.14 -16.09 -1.23
C LEU A 249 -16.57 -15.40 -2.46
N ASN A 250 -16.27 -14.12 -2.33
CA ASN A 250 -15.49 -13.41 -3.34
C ASN A 250 -14.02 -13.87 -3.34
N PRO A 251 -13.22 -13.55 -4.37
CA PRO A 251 -11.84 -14.04 -4.50
C PRO A 251 -10.96 -13.73 -3.28
N ASN A 252 -11.11 -12.54 -2.67
CA ASN A 252 -10.33 -12.16 -1.49
C ASN A 252 -10.68 -13.04 -0.27
N GLN A 253 -11.97 -13.30 -0.06
CA GLN A 253 -12.44 -14.18 1.01
C GLN A 253 -12.01 -15.64 0.78
N ALA A 254 -12.05 -16.11 -0.46
CA ALA A 254 -11.59 -17.45 -0.82
C ALA A 254 -10.08 -17.61 -0.54
N ALA A 255 -9.25 -16.62 -0.89
CA ALA A 255 -7.83 -16.63 -0.57
C ALA A 255 -7.57 -16.70 0.95
N VAL A 256 -8.29 -15.86 1.73
CA VAL A 256 -8.17 -15.86 3.21
C VAL A 256 -8.61 -17.18 3.82
N LEU A 257 -9.69 -17.79 3.29
CA LEU A 257 -10.16 -19.12 3.74
C LEU A 257 -9.09 -20.19 3.50
N SER A 258 -8.41 -20.16 2.34
CA SER A 258 -7.31 -21.09 2.04
C SER A 258 -6.14 -20.92 3.00
N VAL A 259 -5.73 -19.67 3.27
CA VAL A 259 -4.69 -19.39 4.28
C VAL A 259 -5.11 -19.87 5.67
N GLY A 260 -6.33 -19.57 6.10
CA GLY A 260 -6.86 -20.02 7.38
C GLY A 260 -6.88 -21.54 7.51
N SER A 261 -7.24 -22.26 6.45
CA SER A 261 -7.22 -23.72 6.41
C SER A 261 -5.80 -24.29 6.58
N ILE A 262 -4.79 -23.69 5.93
CA ILE A 262 -3.37 -24.05 6.11
C ILE A 262 -2.94 -23.86 7.57
N LEU A 263 -3.42 -22.80 8.22
CA LEU A 263 -3.08 -22.45 9.60
C LEU A 263 -3.91 -23.22 10.64
N GLY A 264 -4.85 -24.09 10.22
CA GLY A 264 -5.73 -24.86 11.11
C GLY A 264 -6.82 -24.01 11.77
N ILE A 265 -7.19 -22.85 11.18
CA ILE A 265 -8.25 -21.98 11.69
C ILE A 265 -9.62 -22.54 11.28
N GLY A 266 -10.52 -22.72 12.24
CA GLY A 266 -11.87 -23.23 11.99
C GLY A 266 -12.67 -22.35 11.02
N ARG A 267 -13.34 -22.97 10.05
CA ARG A 267 -14.11 -22.27 9.00
C ARG A 267 -15.17 -21.32 9.56
N GLU A 268 -15.87 -21.71 10.64
CA GLU A 268 -16.90 -20.90 11.27
C GLU A 268 -16.33 -19.57 11.81
N LEU A 269 -15.16 -19.62 12.44
CA LEU A 269 -14.48 -18.42 12.93
C LEU A 269 -14.11 -17.48 11.78
N ILE A 270 -13.60 -18.04 10.66
CA ILE A 270 -13.25 -17.26 9.48
C ILE A 270 -14.50 -16.57 8.90
N LEU A 271 -15.60 -17.29 8.77
CA LEU A 271 -16.87 -16.74 8.25
C LEU A 271 -17.45 -15.68 9.17
N LYS A 272 -17.30 -15.82 10.49
CA LYS A 272 -17.66 -14.78 11.45
C LYS A 272 -16.83 -13.51 11.23
N VAL A 273 -15.52 -13.63 11.08
CA VAL A 273 -14.64 -12.48 10.77
C VAL A 273 -15.07 -11.80 9.47
N PHE A 274 -15.46 -12.56 8.44
CA PHE A 274 -15.97 -11.96 7.19
C PHE A 274 -17.28 -11.21 7.39
N ALA A 275 -18.20 -11.72 8.20
CA ALA A 275 -19.46 -11.07 8.50
C ALA A 275 -19.26 -9.76 9.28
N ASP A 276 -18.28 -9.72 10.18
CA ASP A 276 -17.96 -8.57 11.00
C ASP A 276 -17.08 -7.54 10.28
N PHE A 277 -16.47 -7.91 9.15
CA PHE A 277 -15.55 -7.05 8.42
C PHE A 277 -16.28 -5.91 7.67
N ARG A 278 -16.10 -4.69 8.10
CA ARG A 278 -16.72 -3.49 7.53
C ARG A 278 -15.91 -2.81 6.42
N GLY A 279 -14.88 -3.48 5.91
CA GLY A 279 -13.96 -2.93 4.92
C GLY A 279 -12.69 -2.37 5.55
N ILE A 280 -11.92 -1.68 4.73
CA ILE A 280 -10.66 -1.04 5.14
C ILE A 280 -10.92 0.45 5.30
N GLU A 281 -10.47 1.00 6.41
CA GLU A 281 -10.56 2.43 6.69
C GLU A 281 -9.95 3.25 5.54
N HIS A 282 -10.62 4.31 5.15
CA HIS A 282 -10.26 5.20 4.03
C HIS A 282 -10.22 4.54 2.63
N ARG A 283 -10.78 3.32 2.46
CA ARG A 283 -10.86 2.65 1.15
C ARG A 283 -12.28 2.16 0.88
N LEU A 284 -13.04 2.92 0.10
CA LEU A 284 -14.49 2.75 -0.10
C LEU A 284 -15.22 2.49 1.23
N GLU A 285 -14.74 3.11 2.30
CA GLU A 285 -15.28 2.98 3.65
C GLU A 285 -16.67 3.63 3.70
N HIS A 286 -17.70 2.83 4.02
CA HIS A 286 -19.02 3.37 4.28
C HIS A 286 -19.03 4.08 5.64
N VAL A 287 -19.19 5.42 5.61
CA VAL A 287 -19.15 6.24 6.83
C VAL A 287 -20.54 6.37 7.46
N ALA A 288 -21.51 6.75 6.68
CA ALA A 288 -22.90 6.91 7.13
C ALA A 288 -23.88 6.90 5.95
N GLU A 289 -25.15 6.71 6.27
CA GLU A 289 -26.27 6.98 5.37
C GLU A 289 -27.19 8.01 6.03
N ILE A 290 -27.34 9.20 5.40
CA ILE A 290 -28.13 10.32 5.90
C ILE A 290 -29.24 10.60 4.88
N ASN A 291 -30.52 10.48 5.25
CA ASN A 291 -31.66 10.72 4.37
C ASN A 291 -31.56 9.92 3.04
N LYS A 292 -31.18 8.64 3.13
CA LYS A 292 -30.95 7.73 1.97
C LYS A 292 -29.81 8.21 1.03
N ILE A 293 -28.90 9.03 1.50
CA ILE A 293 -27.66 9.44 0.82
C ILE A 293 -26.49 8.74 1.50
N LYS A 294 -25.73 7.95 0.76
CA LYS A 294 -24.55 7.23 1.28
C LYS A 294 -23.32 8.14 1.24
N PHE A 295 -22.54 8.13 2.31
CA PHE A 295 -21.25 8.82 2.36
C PHE A 295 -20.14 7.79 2.42
N ILE A 296 -19.25 7.82 1.41
CA ILE A 296 -18.15 6.86 1.24
C ILE A 296 -16.81 7.60 1.27
N ASN A 297 -15.94 7.15 2.16
CA ASN A 297 -14.58 7.64 2.32
C ASN A 297 -13.61 6.74 1.54
N ASP A 298 -13.00 7.31 0.53
CA ASP A 298 -11.95 6.67 -0.28
C ASP A 298 -10.68 7.55 -0.31
N SER A 299 -10.37 8.18 0.82
CA SER A 299 -9.21 9.10 0.95
C SER A 299 -7.88 8.47 0.52
N LYS A 300 -7.77 7.13 0.57
CA LYS A 300 -6.60 6.36 0.11
C LYS A 300 -6.46 6.33 -1.42
N ALA A 301 -7.48 6.72 -2.19
CA ALA A 301 -7.42 6.84 -3.64
C ALA A 301 -6.60 8.07 -4.06
N THR A 302 -5.28 7.95 -4.02
CA THR A 302 -4.33 9.01 -4.33
C THR A 302 -3.88 9.01 -5.80
N THR A 303 -4.51 8.20 -6.65
CA THR A 303 -4.27 8.10 -8.09
C THR A 303 -5.57 8.07 -8.87
N VAL A 304 -5.50 8.41 -10.16
CA VAL A 304 -6.65 8.41 -11.09
C VAL A 304 -7.24 7.01 -11.25
N GLU A 305 -6.38 5.98 -11.31
CA GLU A 305 -6.79 4.58 -11.44
C GLU A 305 -7.56 4.09 -10.21
N SER A 306 -7.15 4.51 -9.01
CA SER A 306 -7.86 4.17 -7.77
C SER A 306 -9.26 4.75 -7.76
N ALA A 307 -9.42 6.01 -8.16
CA ALA A 307 -10.72 6.64 -8.27
C ALA A 307 -11.58 6.02 -9.40
N ALA A 308 -10.96 5.66 -10.53
CA ALA A 308 -11.65 4.94 -11.60
C ALA A 308 -12.24 3.62 -11.09
N TRP A 309 -11.51 2.90 -10.26
CA TRP A 309 -12.00 1.67 -9.64
C TRP A 309 -13.19 1.96 -8.70
N ALA A 310 -13.09 3.01 -7.87
CA ALA A 310 -14.17 3.44 -6.98
C ALA A 310 -15.44 3.79 -7.76
N LEU A 311 -15.32 4.58 -8.84
CA LEU A 311 -16.45 4.94 -9.71
C LEU A 311 -17.08 3.72 -10.39
N LYS A 312 -16.29 2.71 -10.78
CA LYS A 312 -16.82 1.45 -11.35
C LYS A 312 -17.60 0.64 -10.33
N THR A 313 -17.13 0.61 -9.09
CA THR A 313 -17.68 -0.22 -8.01
C THR A 313 -19.02 0.30 -7.49
N ILE A 314 -19.21 1.64 -7.47
CA ILE A 314 -20.44 2.25 -6.96
C ILE A 314 -21.53 2.25 -8.03
N ASN A 315 -22.70 1.69 -7.70
CA ASN A 315 -23.82 1.58 -8.63
C ASN A 315 -24.79 2.77 -8.59
N SER A 316 -24.79 3.56 -7.51
CA SER A 316 -25.65 4.77 -7.39
C SER A 316 -25.03 5.97 -8.13
N PRO A 317 -25.83 7.00 -8.49
CA PRO A 317 -25.30 8.27 -8.98
C PRO A 317 -24.39 8.90 -7.92
N ILE A 318 -23.29 9.54 -8.37
CA ILE A 318 -22.22 9.99 -7.49
C ILE A 318 -22.14 11.53 -7.46
N ILE A 319 -22.03 12.08 -6.26
CA ILE A 319 -21.46 13.41 -6.02
C ILE A 319 -20.01 13.17 -5.62
N LEU A 320 -19.06 13.55 -6.48
CA LEU A 320 -17.64 13.30 -6.28
C LEU A 320 -16.97 14.48 -5.57
N ILE A 321 -16.25 14.20 -4.47
CA ILE A 321 -15.29 15.15 -3.90
C ILE A 321 -13.90 14.69 -4.30
N ALA A 322 -13.16 15.58 -5.02
CA ALA A 322 -11.85 15.26 -5.57
C ALA A 322 -10.86 16.41 -5.43
N GLY A 323 -9.56 16.10 -5.44
CA GLY A 323 -8.48 17.07 -5.38
C GLY A 323 -7.51 16.84 -4.22
N GLY A 324 -6.53 17.71 -4.13
CA GLY A 324 -5.39 17.62 -3.26
C GLY A 324 -4.12 18.05 -4.02
N ARG A 325 -2.93 17.60 -3.58
CA ARG A 325 -1.66 17.92 -4.24
C ARG A 325 -1.55 17.28 -5.63
N ASP A 326 -1.31 18.06 -6.66
CA ASP A 326 -1.08 17.56 -8.01
C ASP A 326 0.26 16.81 -8.12
N LYS A 327 0.23 15.64 -8.73
CA LYS A 327 1.41 14.81 -9.03
C LYS A 327 1.73 14.76 -10.53
N GLY A 328 1.21 15.69 -11.32
CA GLY A 328 1.36 15.65 -12.76
C GLY A 328 0.50 14.59 -13.46
N LEU A 329 -0.53 14.05 -12.79
CA LEU A 329 -1.36 12.99 -13.35
C LEU A 329 -2.28 13.50 -14.48
N ASP A 330 -2.61 12.59 -15.40
CA ASP A 330 -3.61 12.83 -16.44
C ASP A 330 -5.02 12.49 -15.94
N TYR A 331 -5.76 13.51 -15.52
CA TYR A 331 -7.14 13.36 -15.05
C TYR A 331 -8.14 13.13 -16.17
N SER A 332 -7.75 13.31 -17.44
CA SER A 332 -8.62 13.02 -18.58
C SER A 332 -8.87 11.51 -18.77
N ALA A 333 -8.01 10.67 -18.24
CA ALA A 333 -8.12 9.20 -18.33
C ALA A 333 -9.41 8.62 -17.75
N ILE A 334 -10.08 9.33 -16.82
CA ILE A 334 -11.37 8.85 -16.26
C ILE A 334 -12.58 9.64 -16.77
N ARG A 335 -12.42 10.51 -17.77
CA ARG A 335 -13.44 11.41 -18.30
C ARG A 335 -14.73 10.68 -18.66
N ASP A 336 -14.67 9.62 -19.45
CA ASP A 336 -15.84 8.87 -19.91
C ASP A 336 -16.56 8.16 -18.77
N LEU A 337 -15.82 7.69 -17.78
CA LEU A 337 -16.37 7.05 -16.59
C LEU A 337 -17.04 8.08 -15.68
N ALA A 338 -16.41 9.20 -15.45
CA ALA A 338 -16.95 10.31 -14.68
C ALA A 338 -18.26 10.83 -15.32
N ARG A 339 -18.29 11.02 -16.64
CA ARG A 339 -19.48 11.45 -17.38
C ARG A 339 -20.68 10.53 -17.16
N ARG A 340 -20.46 9.23 -17.02
CA ARG A 340 -21.54 8.26 -16.85
C ARG A 340 -22.02 8.11 -15.40
N LYS A 341 -21.15 8.36 -14.42
CA LYS A 341 -21.39 8.02 -13.02
C LYS A 341 -21.55 9.22 -12.11
N VAL A 342 -20.89 10.34 -12.44
CA VAL A 342 -20.82 11.53 -11.57
C VAL A 342 -21.84 12.56 -12.00
N LYS A 343 -22.65 13.04 -11.07
CA LYS A 343 -23.63 14.13 -11.30
C LYS A 343 -23.00 15.49 -11.16
N VAL A 344 -22.11 15.66 -10.16
CA VAL A 344 -21.40 16.90 -9.84
C VAL A 344 -20.05 16.49 -9.25
N ALA A 345 -18.98 17.23 -9.59
CA ALA A 345 -17.71 17.13 -8.92
C ALA A 345 -17.42 18.40 -8.11
N ILE A 346 -17.06 18.22 -6.84
CA ILE A 346 -16.65 19.29 -5.93
C ILE A 346 -15.13 19.16 -5.79
N LEU A 347 -14.42 20.22 -6.17
CA LEU A 347 -12.98 20.23 -6.30
C LEU A 347 -12.33 21.02 -5.16
N ILE A 348 -11.29 20.43 -4.56
CA ILE A 348 -10.53 21.00 -3.44
C ILE A 348 -9.02 20.99 -3.72
N GLY A 349 -8.27 21.80 -2.98
CA GLY A 349 -6.81 21.78 -2.97
C GLY A 349 -6.14 22.24 -4.26
N GLU A 350 -4.84 21.96 -4.35
CA GLU A 350 -3.95 22.45 -5.41
C GLU A 350 -4.37 22.00 -6.83
N ALA A 351 -4.84 20.75 -6.97
CA ALA A 351 -5.19 20.17 -8.26
C ALA A 351 -6.55 20.61 -8.82
N LYS A 352 -7.34 21.43 -8.08
CA LYS A 352 -8.72 21.78 -8.46
C LYS A 352 -8.84 22.33 -9.89
N ASN A 353 -7.96 23.25 -10.28
CA ASN A 353 -7.97 23.85 -11.63
C ASN A 353 -7.68 22.82 -12.74
N LYS A 354 -6.75 21.89 -12.51
CA LYS A 354 -6.34 20.90 -13.49
C LYS A 354 -7.41 19.80 -13.67
N ILE A 355 -8.01 19.34 -12.57
CA ILE A 355 -9.13 18.41 -12.60
C ILE A 355 -10.34 19.09 -13.25
N GLY A 356 -10.62 20.36 -12.87
CA GLY A 356 -11.69 21.17 -13.46
C GLY A 356 -11.53 21.33 -14.96
N HIS A 357 -10.31 21.56 -15.46
CA HIS A 357 -10.04 21.62 -16.90
C HIS A 357 -10.34 20.28 -17.59
N ALA A 358 -9.94 19.16 -17.00
CA ALA A 358 -10.19 17.82 -17.54
C ALA A 358 -11.69 17.46 -17.59
N PHE A 359 -12.50 18.02 -16.68
CA PHE A 359 -13.94 17.70 -16.56
C PHE A 359 -14.86 18.77 -17.17
N ARG A 360 -14.31 19.90 -17.57
CA ARG A 360 -15.09 21.03 -18.15
C ARG A 360 -15.85 20.62 -19.40
N GLY A 361 -17.09 21.12 -19.50
CA GLY A 361 -17.96 20.93 -20.67
C GLY A 361 -18.81 19.66 -20.67
N PHE A 362 -18.64 18.74 -19.71
CA PHE A 362 -19.48 17.55 -19.60
C PHE A 362 -19.97 17.23 -18.18
N LEU A 363 -19.42 17.89 -17.17
CA LEU A 363 -19.78 17.65 -15.77
C LEU A 363 -19.95 19.01 -15.06
N PRO A 364 -21.01 19.20 -14.27
CA PRO A 364 -21.14 20.32 -13.36
C PRO A 364 -20.01 20.31 -12.34
N LEU A 365 -19.37 21.45 -12.12
CA LEU A 365 -18.23 21.62 -11.22
C LEU A 365 -18.55 22.65 -10.16
N GLU A 366 -18.21 22.31 -8.93
CA GLU A 366 -18.20 23.19 -7.76
C GLU A 366 -16.79 23.25 -7.21
N GLU A 367 -16.43 24.33 -6.52
CA GLU A 367 -15.17 24.44 -5.81
C GLU A 367 -15.43 24.68 -4.32
N ALA A 368 -14.52 24.16 -3.48
CA ALA A 368 -14.52 24.42 -2.06
C ALA A 368 -13.09 24.67 -1.57
N ASP A 369 -12.94 25.50 -0.55
CA ASP A 369 -11.63 25.82 0.01
C ASP A 369 -11.24 24.85 1.12
N THR A 370 -12.21 24.21 1.78
CA THR A 370 -11.97 23.20 2.81
C THR A 370 -12.74 21.92 2.53
N LEU A 371 -12.29 20.82 3.16
CA LEU A 371 -12.97 19.52 3.04
C LEU A 371 -14.34 19.55 3.72
N GLU A 372 -14.48 20.28 4.84
CA GLU A 372 -15.75 20.47 5.54
C GLU A 372 -16.77 21.17 4.66
N GLU A 373 -16.35 22.22 3.97
CA GLU A 373 -17.19 22.93 3.01
C GLU A 373 -17.59 22.01 1.86
N ALA A 374 -16.65 21.23 1.30
CA ALA A 374 -16.94 20.28 0.25
C ALA A 374 -17.97 19.23 0.67
N VAL A 375 -17.87 18.71 1.90
CA VAL A 375 -18.86 17.75 2.46
C VAL A 375 -20.23 18.42 2.62
N SER A 376 -20.29 19.66 3.10
CA SER A 376 -21.54 20.42 3.26
C SER A 376 -22.21 20.68 1.92
N ARG A 377 -21.46 21.14 0.91
CA ARG A 377 -21.94 21.33 -0.46
C ARG A 377 -22.42 20.00 -1.08
N ALA A 378 -21.67 18.93 -0.92
CA ALA A 378 -22.04 17.60 -1.40
C ALA A 378 -23.37 17.13 -0.81
N ARG A 379 -23.58 17.35 0.50
CA ARG A 379 -24.84 17.06 1.18
C ARG A 379 -26.01 17.85 0.61
N PHE A 380 -25.81 19.14 0.33
CA PHE A 380 -26.83 20.03 -0.24
C PHE A 380 -27.24 19.62 -1.66
N LEU A 381 -26.28 19.22 -2.50
CA LEU A 381 -26.51 18.83 -3.90
C LEU A 381 -27.04 17.40 -4.05
N ALA A 382 -26.79 16.53 -3.08
CA ALA A 382 -27.20 15.13 -3.13
C ALA A 382 -28.70 14.95 -2.88
N ARG A 383 -29.30 13.97 -3.57
CA ARG A 383 -30.69 13.55 -3.43
C ARG A 383 -30.76 12.13 -2.85
N PRO A 384 -31.90 11.72 -2.24
CA PRO A 384 -32.09 10.36 -1.80
C PRO A 384 -31.76 9.35 -2.89
N GLY A 385 -30.90 8.36 -2.58
CA GLY A 385 -30.37 7.37 -3.52
C GLY A 385 -29.00 7.69 -4.11
N ASP A 386 -28.49 8.93 -3.93
CA ASP A 386 -27.13 9.31 -4.36
C ASP A 386 -26.08 8.80 -3.38
N CYS A 387 -24.85 8.77 -3.87
CA CYS A 387 -23.64 8.50 -3.09
C CYS A 387 -22.70 9.73 -3.11
N VAL A 388 -22.39 10.28 -1.96
CA VAL A 388 -21.27 11.23 -1.80
C VAL A 388 -20.00 10.42 -1.67
N LEU A 389 -19.16 10.45 -2.69
CA LEU A 389 -17.90 9.74 -2.75
C LEU A 389 -16.73 10.71 -2.59
N PHE A 390 -15.96 10.54 -1.53
CA PHE A 390 -14.68 11.21 -1.37
C PHE A 390 -13.56 10.34 -1.94
N SER A 391 -13.15 10.56 -3.19
CA SER A 391 -12.07 9.83 -3.89
C SER A 391 -11.14 10.83 -4.58
N PRO A 392 -10.10 11.29 -3.88
CA PRO A 392 -9.36 12.52 -4.21
C PRO A 392 -8.58 12.49 -5.51
N MET A 393 -8.13 11.35 -6.01
CA MET A 393 -7.17 11.19 -7.12
C MET A 393 -5.78 11.80 -6.87
N CYS A 394 -5.59 12.49 -5.78
CA CYS A 394 -4.43 13.29 -5.43
C CYS A 394 -3.85 12.88 -4.08
N SER A 395 -2.56 13.13 -3.85
CA SER A 395 -2.01 13.06 -2.50
C SER A 395 -2.59 14.14 -1.61
N SER A 396 -2.38 14.01 -0.30
CA SER A 396 -3.01 14.89 0.71
C SER A 396 -2.11 16.03 1.18
N PHE A 397 -0.84 16.08 0.76
CA PHE A 397 0.22 16.90 1.36
C PHE A 397 0.14 18.41 1.08
N ASP A 398 -0.87 18.88 0.38
CA ASP A 398 -1.20 20.31 0.26
C ASP A 398 -2.02 20.86 1.42
N MET A 399 -2.86 20.00 2.03
CA MET A 399 -3.80 20.41 3.08
C MET A 399 -3.69 19.54 4.35
N PHE A 400 -3.01 18.37 4.30
CA PHE A 400 -2.96 17.37 5.38
C PHE A 400 -1.60 16.68 5.45
N SER A 401 -1.23 16.17 6.63
CA SER A 401 0.02 15.44 6.84
C SER A 401 0.05 14.07 6.14
N ASN A 402 -1.12 13.43 5.96
CA ASN A 402 -1.28 12.12 5.32
C ASN A 402 -2.74 11.91 4.88
N TYR A 403 -2.99 10.81 4.15
CA TYR A 403 -4.35 10.48 3.69
C TYR A 403 -5.27 10.00 4.82
N GLU A 404 -4.71 9.48 5.90
CA GLU A 404 -5.44 9.07 7.10
C GLU A 404 -6.07 10.27 7.79
N GLU A 405 -5.30 11.33 8.04
CA GLU A 405 -5.79 12.58 8.61
C GLU A 405 -6.91 13.18 7.74
N ARG A 406 -6.69 13.24 6.43
CA ARG A 406 -7.67 13.70 5.44
C ARG A 406 -8.97 12.87 5.49
N GLY A 407 -8.85 11.56 5.56
CA GLY A 407 -10.00 10.66 5.66
C GLY A 407 -10.73 10.75 7.01
N ASN A 408 -10.01 10.98 8.11
CA ASN A 408 -10.59 11.19 9.42
C ASN A 408 -11.36 12.52 9.49
N LEU A 409 -10.85 13.58 8.86
CA LEU A 409 -11.58 14.84 8.77
C LEU A 409 -12.87 14.67 7.95
N PHE A 410 -12.83 13.93 6.82
CA PHE A 410 -14.04 13.61 6.07
C PHE A 410 -15.07 12.90 6.95
N LYS A 411 -14.69 11.87 7.70
CA LYS A 411 -15.59 11.17 8.62
C LYS A 411 -16.18 12.10 9.68
N LYS A 412 -15.34 12.93 10.29
CA LYS A 412 -15.77 13.92 11.29
C LYS A 412 -16.80 14.89 10.71
N SER A 413 -16.56 15.39 9.50
CA SER A 413 -17.49 16.31 8.82
C SER A 413 -18.82 15.65 8.50
N VAL A 414 -18.82 14.37 8.06
CA VAL A 414 -20.04 13.59 7.83
C VAL A 414 -20.82 13.38 9.12
N TYR A 415 -20.14 12.98 10.23
CA TYR A 415 -20.81 12.79 11.52
C TYR A 415 -21.40 14.09 12.10
N ALA A 416 -20.80 15.25 11.80
CA ALA A 416 -21.36 16.53 12.20
C ALA A 416 -22.72 16.80 11.49
N LEU A 417 -22.88 16.35 10.22
CA LEU A 417 -24.17 16.43 9.51
C LEU A 417 -25.25 15.57 10.15
N VAL A 418 -24.90 14.44 10.76
CA VAL A 418 -25.86 13.57 11.46
C VAL A 418 -26.42 14.28 12.68
N LYS A 419 -25.54 14.94 13.49
CA LYS A 419 -25.94 15.64 14.70
C LYS A 419 -26.84 16.86 14.46
N ASN A 420 -26.71 17.52 13.31
CA ASN A 420 -27.53 18.68 12.95
C ASN A 420 -28.89 18.32 12.35
N ASN A 421 -29.16 17.03 12.09
CA ASN A 421 -30.43 16.52 11.57
C ASN A 421 -31.27 15.77 12.64
N THR A 422 -30.78 15.66 13.88
CA THR A 422 -31.54 15.21 15.07
C THR A 422 -31.99 16.41 15.89
#